data_eaec7bd3c01c8b6631352aa7d4fda38d
#
_entry.id   eaec7bd3c01c8b6631352aa7d4fda38d
#
_cell.length_a   1.000
_cell.length_b   1.000
_cell.length_c   1.000
_cell.angle_alpha   90.00
_cell.angle_beta   90.00
_cell.angle_gamma   90.00
#
_symmetry.space_group_name_H-M   'P 1'
#
loop_
_entity.id
_entity.type
_entity.pdbx_description
1 polymer ?
#
loop_
_entity_poly.entity_id
_entity_poly.type
_entity_poly.pdbx_seq_one_letter_code
_entity_poly.pdbx_strand_id
1 'polypeptide(L)'
;AVFLLINRLGMLLVDKVYMSDDAVKQRKSEIYSDFSAYVKANGVSGRDSLSVAKWTDGQPYVTVVIFGRGADHRRFHNGKAEQENGVHSSYDYHNYGTLYLVRFEDGLYQVAISDSSDTRQRGIVRAASVFTAFFAFILLYMWYTRRLTDRIIKLSKDAAEVSSGELEKVISSDG
;
A
#
# COMPACT_ATOMS: atom_id res chain seq x y z
N ALA A 1 -6.52 10.23 -17.74
CA ALA A 1 -7.66 9.29 -17.73
C ALA A 1 -7.22 7.88 -17.29
N VAL A 2 -6.26 7.23 -17.98
CA VAL A 2 -5.81 5.84 -17.69
C VAL A 2 -5.28 5.68 -16.25
N PHE A 3 -4.40 6.59 -15.80
CA PHE A 3 -3.89 6.57 -14.43
C PHE A 3 -5.02 6.60 -13.39
N LEU A 4 -5.99 7.51 -13.55
CA LEU A 4 -7.10 7.64 -12.62
C LEU A 4 -7.97 6.38 -12.58
N LEU A 5 -8.20 5.76 -13.73
CA LEU A 5 -8.97 4.52 -13.83
C LEU A 5 -8.26 3.36 -13.11
N ILE A 6 -6.99 3.13 -13.42
CA ILE A 6 -6.19 2.05 -12.82
C ILE A 6 -6.06 2.25 -11.32
N ASN A 7 -5.76 3.49 -10.89
CA ASN A 7 -5.64 3.81 -9.47
C ASN A 7 -6.98 3.58 -8.74
N ARG A 8 -8.10 3.98 -9.34
CA ARG A 8 -9.43 3.80 -8.74
C ARG A 8 -9.82 2.32 -8.66
N LEU A 9 -9.60 1.55 -9.72
CA LEU A 9 -9.84 0.10 -9.71
C LEU A 9 -8.94 -0.62 -8.69
N GLY A 10 -7.66 -0.27 -8.64
CA GLY A 10 -6.73 -0.84 -7.66
C GLY A 10 -7.12 -0.51 -6.23
N MET A 11 -7.55 0.72 -5.95
CA MET A 11 -8.04 1.10 -4.61
C MET A 11 -9.32 0.36 -4.24
N LEU A 12 -10.27 0.20 -5.17
CA LEU A 12 -11.49 -0.58 -4.93
C LEU A 12 -11.18 -2.05 -4.61
N LEU A 13 -10.19 -2.64 -5.28
CA LEU A 13 -9.74 -4.01 -4.97
C LEU A 13 -9.12 -4.10 -3.57
N VAL A 14 -8.26 -3.15 -3.21
CA VAL A 14 -7.69 -3.09 -1.85
C VAL A 14 -8.80 -2.94 -0.82
N ASP A 15 -9.74 -2.03 -1.02
CA ASP A 15 -10.82 -1.79 -0.06
C ASP A 15 -11.74 -3.02 0.06
N LYS A 16 -12.09 -3.67 -1.06
CA LYS A 16 -13.03 -4.79 -1.06
C LYS A 16 -12.42 -6.10 -0.55
N VAL A 17 -11.16 -6.37 -0.86
CA VAL A 17 -10.52 -7.67 -0.57
C VAL A 17 -9.67 -7.58 0.69
N TYR A 18 -8.85 -6.54 0.81
CA TYR A 18 -7.88 -6.42 1.88
C TYR A 18 -8.41 -5.68 3.12
N MET A 19 -9.29 -4.70 2.90
CA MET A 19 -9.86 -3.85 3.96
C MET A 19 -11.29 -4.26 4.33
N SER A 20 -11.78 -5.43 3.85
CA SER A 20 -13.06 -5.95 4.34
C SER A 20 -12.98 -6.20 5.86
N ASP A 21 -14.08 -5.94 6.58
CA ASP A 21 -14.12 -6.08 8.04
C ASP A 21 -13.66 -7.46 8.50
N ASP A 22 -14.01 -8.50 7.74
CA ASP A 22 -13.62 -9.88 8.05
C ASP A 22 -12.12 -10.09 7.86
N ALA A 23 -11.54 -9.60 6.77
CA ALA A 23 -10.11 -9.70 6.51
C ALA A 23 -9.29 -8.93 7.56
N VAL A 24 -9.76 -7.76 7.97
CA VAL A 24 -9.11 -6.96 9.04
C VAL A 24 -9.19 -7.69 10.38
N LYS A 25 -10.35 -8.23 10.74
CA LYS A 25 -10.55 -9.00 11.97
C LYS A 25 -9.68 -10.25 11.98
N GLN A 26 -9.63 -10.98 10.88
CA GLN A 26 -8.82 -12.18 10.76
C GLN A 26 -7.33 -11.87 10.96
N ARG A 27 -6.78 -10.86 10.25
CA ARG A 27 -5.37 -10.45 10.42
C ARG A 27 -5.05 -10.03 11.86
N LYS A 28 -5.92 -9.22 12.48
CA LYS A 28 -5.73 -8.85 13.88
C LYS A 28 -5.75 -10.06 14.82
N SER A 29 -6.62 -11.02 14.56
CA SER A 29 -6.68 -12.26 15.34
C SER A 29 -5.43 -13.11 15.15
N GLU A 30 -4.89 -13.21 13.93
CA GLU A 30 -3.65 -13.91 13.64
C GLU A 30 -2.46 -13.25 14.35
N ILE A 31 -2.31 -11.93 14.24
CA ILE A 31 -1.25 -11.16 14.91
C ILE A 31 -1.35 -11.33 16.43
N TYR A 32 -2.56 -11.29 16.98
CA TYR A 32 -2.79 -11.50 18.41
C TYR A 32 -2.40 -12.93 18.84
N SER A 33 -2.78 -13.93 18.06
CA SER A 33 -2.43 -15.33 18.31
C SER A 33 -0.91 -15.53 18.32
N ASP A 34 -0.21 -14.98 17.33
CA ASP A 34 1.25 -15.04 17.21
C ASP A 34 1.94 -14.31 18.37
N PHE A 35 1.45 -13.14 18.73
CA PHE A 35 1.99 -12.40 19.88
C PHE A 35 1.79 -13.15 21.19
N SER A 36 0.59 -13.67 21.41
CA SER A 36 0.26 -14.45 22.62
C SER A 36 1.10 -15.73 22.72
N ALA A 37 1.30 -16.43 21.59
CA ALA A 37 2.15 -17.60 21.51
C ALA A 37 3.62 -17.26 21.82
N TYR A 38 4.13 -16.15 21.27
CA TYR A 38 5.48 -15.66 21.56
C TYR A 38 5.67 -15.36 23.03
N VAL A 39 4.75 -14.59 23.63
CA VAL A 39 4.79 -14.24 25.06
C VAL A 39 4.82 -15.50 25.93
N LYS A 40 3.96 -16.47 25.61
CA LYS A 40 3.89 -17.74 26.35
C LYS A 40 5.16 -18.60 26.18
N ALA A 41 5.66 -18.73 24.95
CA ALA A 41 6.81 -19.58 24.64
C ALA A 41 8.12 -19.06 25.24
N ASN A 42 8.25 -17.73 25.40
CA ASN A 42 9.47 -17.09 25.89
C ASN A 42 9.37 -16.64 27.36
N GLY A 43 8.25 -16.91 28.05
CA GLY A 43 8.07 -16.46 29.45
C GLY A 43 8.21 -14.94 29.58
N VAL A 44 7.63 -14.17 28.65
CA VAL A 44 7.80 -12.70 28.62
C VAL A 44 7.01 -12.08 29.77
N SER A 45 7.66 -11.22 30.55
CA SER A 45 6.98 -10.37 31.53
C SER A 45 6.33 -9.17 30.84
N GLY A 46 5.16 -8.76 31.30
CA GLY A 46 4.52 -7.55 30.81
C GLY A 46 5.35 -6.27 31.01
N ARG A 47 6.41 -6.32 31.81
CA ARG A 47 7.36 -5.22 32.03
C ARG A 47 8.62 -5.33 31.16
N ASP A 48 8.84 -6.45 30.52
CA ASP A 48 10.01 -6.68 29.66
C ASP A 48 9.83 -6.01 28.30
N SER A 49 10.20 -4.73 28.25
CA SER A 49 10.13 -3.94 27.03
C SER A 49 11.07 -4.44 25.93
N LEU A 50 12.18 -5.11 26.28
CA LEU A 50 13.15 -5.57 25.32
C LEU A 50 12.60 -6.75 24.49
N SER A 51 12.02 -7.74 25.14
CA SER A 51 11.43 -8.89 24.46
C SER A 51 10.25 -8.51 23.60
N VAL A 52 9.39 -7.59 24.03
CA VAL A 52 8.29 -7.09 23.20
C VAL A 52 8.80 -6.29 22.02
N ALA A 53 9.78 -5.41 22.21
CA ALA A 53 10.43 -4.67 21.12
C ALA A 53 11.04 -5.61 20.09
N LYS A 54 11.75 -6.67 20.54
CA LYS A 54 12.33 -7.68 19.64
C LYS A 54 11.26 -8.37 18.78
N TRP A 55 10.10 -8.69 19.35
CA TRP A 55 9.01 -9.27 18.57
C TRP A 55 8.49 -8.28 17.51
N THR A 56 8.31 -7.00 17.87
CA THR A 56 7.83 -5.97 16.93
C THR A 56 8.86 -5.61 15.86
N ASP A 57 10.14 -5.88 16.07
CA ASP A 57 11.19 -5.69 15.05
C ASP A 57 10.97 -6.60 13.83
N GLY A 58 10.49 -7.83 14.06
CA GLY A 58 10.07 -8.75 13.00
C GLY A 58 8.73 -8.41 12.34
N GLN A 59 8.01 -7.39 12.82
CA GLN A 59 6.65 -7.02 12.41
C GLN A 59 6.54 -5.51 12.04
N PRO A 60 7.11 -5.07 10.91
CA PRO A 60 7.31 -3.64 10.62
C PRO A 60 6.03 -2.80 10.52
N TYR A 61 4.87 -3.43 10.39
CA TYR A 61 3.57 -2.75 10.28
C TYR A 61 2.68 -2.92 11.51
N VAL A 62 3.19 -3.60 12.52
CA VAL A 62 2.45 -3.88 13.75
C VAL A 62 2.93 -2.95 14.86
N THR A 63 1.99 -2.32 15.52
CA THR A 63 2.20 -1.59 16.76
C THR A 63 1.49 -2.32 17.89
N VAL A 64 2.21 -2.58 18.96
CA VAL A 64 1.68 -3.19 20.17
C VAL A 64 1.69 -2.15 21.29
N VAL A 65 0.57 -1.96 21.94
CA VAL A 65 0.46 -1.10 23.12
C VAL A 65 0.04 -1.96 24.30
N ILE A 66 0.86 -1.98 25.34
CA ILE A 66 0.58 -2.72 26.57
C ILE A 66 0.12 -1.71 27.64
N PHE A 67 -1.07 -1.94 28.16
CA PHE A 67 -1.66 -1.13 29.22
C PHE A 67 -1.31 -1.73 30.57
N GLY A 68 -0.49 -1.00 31.33
CA GLY A 68 -0.13 -1.34 32.69
C GLY A 68 -1.21 -0.94 33.70
N ARG A 69 -0.93 -1.15 34.98
CA ARG A 69 -1.80 -0.66 36.06
C ARG A 69 -1.60 0.86 36.20
N GLY A 70 -2.69 1.62 36.07
CA GLY A 70 -2.66 3.08 36.13
C GLY A 70 -2.45 3.71 34.77
N ALA A 71 -1.76 4.85 34.71
CA ALA A 71 -1.48 5.61 33.48
C ALA A 71 -0.23 5.15 32.72
N ASP A 72 0.29 3.96 33.05
CA ASP A 72 1.51 3.43 32.42
C ASP A 72 1.16 2.71 31.14
N HIS A 73 1.44 3.35 30.00
CA HIS A 73 1.27 2.77 28.66
C HIS A 73 2.61 2.65 27.98
N ARG A 74 2.86 1.50 27.39
CA ARG A 74 4.08 1.27 26.63
C ARG A 74 3.72 0.88 25.22
N ARG A 75 4.24 1.65 24.28
CA ARG A 75 4.06 1.46 22.83
C ARG A 75 5.31 0.84 22.24
N PHE A 76 5.13 -0.16 21.40
CA PHE A 76 6.20 -0.89 20.72
C PHE A 76 5.95 -0.88 19.22
N HIS A 77 6.94 -0.42 18.47
CA HIS A 77 6.88 -0.39 17.02
C HIS A 77 8.30 -0.47 16.43
N ASN A 78 8.49 -1.31 15.40
CA ASN A 78 9.78 -1.49 14.71
C ASN A 78 10.97 -1.71 15.68
N GLY A 79 10.84 -2.59 16.64
CA GLY A 79 11.88 -2.88 17.60
C GLY A 79 12.16 -1.77 18.64
N LYS A 80 11.36 -0.70 18.67
CA LYS A 80 11.50 0.40 19.62
C LYS A 80 10.40 0.36 20.66
N ALA A 81 10.77 0.68 21.89
CA ALA A 81 9.83 0.90 22.99
C ALA A 81 9.73 2.40 23.26
N GLU A 82 8.52 2.93 23.22
CA GLU A 82 8.21 4.31 23.58
C GLU A 82 7.34 4.28 24.83
N GLN A 83 7.80 4.96 25.87
CA GLN A 83 7.01 5.15 27.10
C GLN A 83 6.22 6.44 26.92
N GLU A 84 4.92 6.32 26.83
CA GLU A 84 4.04 7.46 26.71
C GLU A 84 3.63 7.92 28.11
N ASN A 85 4.38 8.88 28.64
CA ASN A 85 4.09 9.51 29.93
C ASN A 85 3.01 10.58 29.74
N GLY A 86 1.76 10.19 29.77
CA GLY A 86 0.65 11.12 29.64
C GLY A 86 -0.59 10.63 30.40
N VAL A 87 -1.31 11.56 31.03
CA VAL A 87 -2.65 11.31 31.55
C VAL A 87 -3.58 11.16 30.34
N HIS A 88 -3.60 9.98 29.75
CA HIS A 88 -4.56 9.70 28.70
C HIS A 88 -5.94 9.55 29.32
N SER A 89 -6.83 10.44 28.91
CA SER A 89 -8.23 10.36 29.27
C SER A 89 -8.86 9.09 28.65
N SER A 90 -9.97 8.67 29.18
CA SER A 90 -10.80 7.56 28.68
C SER A 90 -11.06 7.59 27.15
N TYR A 91 -10.75 8.69 26.46
CA TYR A 91 -10.84 8.89 25.02
C TYR A 91 -9.79 8.12 24.20
N ASP A 92 -8.62 7.84 24.76
CA ASP A 92 -7.53 7.20 24.01
C ASP A 92 -7.76 5.71 23.75
N TYR A 93 -8.50 5.04 24.63
CA TYR A 93 -8.85 3.63 24.45
C TYR A 93 -9.66 3.37 23.17
N HIS A 94 -10.49 4.33 22.74
CA HIS A 94 -11.29 4.22 21.52
C HIS A 94 -10.45 4.31 20.24
N ASN A 95 -9.28 4.93 20.29
CA ASN A 95 -8.39 5.09 19.14
C ASN A 95 -7.59 3.81 18.82
N TYR A 96 -7.43 2.90 19.77
CA TYR A 96 -6.64 1.68 19.57
C TYR A 96 -7.46 0.50 19.03
N GLY A 97 -8.78 0.62 18.98
CA GLY A 97 -9.66 -0.44 18.45
C GLY A 97 -9.85 -1.59 19.45
N THR A 98 -9.66 -2.82 19.00
CA THR A 98 -9.92 -4.01 19.83
C THR A 98 -8.81 -4.22 20.84
N LEU A 99 -9.19 -4.30 22.12
CA LEU A 99 -8.29 -4.68 23.22
C LEU A 99 -8.34 -6.18 23.43
N TYR A 100 -7.17 -6.77 23.58
CA TYR A 100 -6.99 -8.19 23.86
C TYR A 100 -6.42 -8.39 25.27
N LEU A 101 -6.80 -9.48 25.93
CA LEU A 101 -6.21 -9.89 27.18
C LEU A 101 -5.10 -10.89 26.90
N VAL A 102 -3.86 -10.52 27.20
CA VAL A 102 -2.68 -11.38 27.04
C VAL A 102 -2.14 -11.75 28.41
N ARG A 103 -1.85 -13.06 28.57
CA ARG A 103 -1.25 -13.58 29.80
C ARG A 103 0.26 -13.56 29.66
N PHE A 104 0.88 -12.64 30.37
CA PHE A 104 2.32 -12.55 30.58
C PHE A 104 2.74 -13.35 31.83
N GLU A 105 4.04 -13.53 32.04
CA GLU A 105 4.57 -14.24 33.18
C GLU A 105 4.14 -13.60 34.52
N ASP A 106 4.14 -12.27 34.56
CA ASP A 106 3.82 -11.44 35.74
C ASP A 106 2.33 -11.06 35.88
N GLY A 107 1.46 -11.55 34.98
CA GLY A 107 0.03 -11.32 35.08
C GLY A 107 -0.72 -11.17 33.77
N LEU A 108 -1.97 -10.72 33.87
CA LEU A 108 -2.83 -10.40 32.73
C LEU A 108 -2.74 -8.91 32.41
N TYR A 109 -2.46 -8.60 31.14
CA TYR A 109 -2.39 -7.25 30.65
C TYR A 109 -3.38 -7.05 29.50
N GLN A 110 -3.91 -5.84 29.40
CA GLN A 110 -4.64 -5.41 28.22
C GLN A 110 -3.63 -4.99 27.14
N VAL A 111 -3.83 -5.48 25.94
CA VAL A 111 -2.95 -5.21 24.81
C VAL A 111 -3.80 -4.75 23.63
N ALA A 112 -3.44 -3.59 23.07
CA ALA A 112 -3.96 -3.16 21.79
C ALA A 112 -2.98 -3.50 20.69
N ILE A 113 -3.48 -4.03 19.59
CA ILE A 113 -2.69 -4.34 18.40
C ILE A 113 -3.24 -3.51 17.24
N SER A 114 -2.39 -2.69 16.67
CA SER A 114 -2.68 -1.91 15.47
C SER A 114 -1.86 -2.44 14.30
N ASP A 115 -2.53 -2.73 13.20
CA ASP A 115 -1.92 -3.15 11.93
C ASP A 115 -2.05 -2.00 10.92
N SER A 116 -0.92 -1.48 10.46
CA SER A 116 -0.83 -0.42 9.45
C SER A 116 -0.42 -0.94 8.06
N SER A 117 -0.53 -2.23 7.82
CA SER A 117 -0.20 -2.87 6.53
C SER A 117 -1.08 -2.37 5.37
N ASP A 118 -2.26 -1.83 5.66
CA ASP A 118 -3.13 -1.18 4.68
C ASP A 118 -2.46 0.01 3.99
N THR A 119 -1.72 0.82 4.73
CA THR A 119 -0.98 1.98 4.19
C THR A 119 0.05 1.52 3.15
N ARG A 120 0.74 0.41 3.41
CA ARG A 120 1.67 -0.20 2.46
C ARG A 120 0.97 -0.66 1.20
N GLN A 121 -0.16 -1.38 1.32
CA GLN A 121 -0.90 -1.90 0.17
C GLN A 121 -1.40 -0.75 -0.73
N ARG A 122 -1.93 0.31 -0.13
CA ARG A 122 -2.32 1.53 -0.85
C ARG A 122 -1.12 2.19 -1.54
N GLY A 123 0.04 2.21 -0.90
CA GLY A 123 1.30 2.70 -1.47
C GLY A 123 1.73 1.88 -2.70
N ILE A 124 1.68 0.56 -2.63
CA ILE A 124 2.00 -0.35 -3.74
C ILE A 124 1.05 -0.11 -4.93
N VAL A 125 -0.26 -0.01 -4.68
CA VAL A 125 -1.25 0.27 -5.73
C VAL A 125 -0.99 1.61 -6.40
N ARG A 126 -0.66 2.65 -5.64
CA ARG A 126 -0.31 3.96 -6.21
C ARG A 126 0.93 3.89 -7.09
N ALA A 127 2.00 3.26 -6.61
CA ALA A 127 3.22 3.08 -7.37
C ALA A 127 2.98 2.30 -8.65
N ALA A 128 2.28 1.16 -8.58
CA ALA A 128 1.92 0.35 -9.75
C ALA A 128 1.10 1.15 -10.77
N SER A 129 0.15 1.98 -10.30
CA SER A 129 -0.67 2.83 -11.17
C SER A 129 0.17 3.88 -11.91
N VAL A 130 1.16 4.48 -11.25
CA VAL A 130 2.09 5.44 -11.89
C VAL A 130 2.92 4.75 -12.95
N PHE A 131 3.53 3.59 -12.65
CA PHE A 131 4.32 2.84 -13.61
C PHE A 131 3.48 2.42 -14.83
N THR A 132 2.30 1.88 -14.61
CA THR A 132 1.41 1.45 -15.71
C THR A 132 1.00 2.64 -16.59
N ALA A 133 0.68 3.78 -15.98
CA ALA A 133 0.34 4.99 -16.75
C ALA A 133 1.53 5.50 -17.57
N PHE A 134 2.75 5.44 -17.02
CA PHE A 134 3.97 5.82 -17.72
C PHE A 134 4.23 4.92 -18.93
N PHE A 135 4.13 3.60 -18.78
CA PHE A 135 4.26 2.67 -19.88
C PHE A 135 3.19 2.88 -20.95
N ALA A 136 1.93 3.08 -20.55
CA ALA A 136 0.86 3.37 -21.50
C ALA A 136 1.13 4.66 -22.28
N PHE A 137 1.67 5.69 -21.63
CA PHE A 137 2.06 6.93 -22.30
C PHE A 137 3.17 6.70 -23.33
N ILE A 138 4.21 5.95 -22.98
CA ILE A 138 5.30 5.61 -23.92
C ILE A 138 4.75 4.86 -25.15
N LEU A 139 3.90 3.86 -24.95
CA LEU A 139 3.32 3.10 -26.06
C LEU A 139 2.46 3.97 -26.98
N LEU A 140 1.63 4.86 -26.40
CA LEU A 140 0.83 5.82 -27.16
C LEU A 140 1.72 6.79 -27.93
N TYR A 141 2.78 7.29 -27.30
CA TYR A 141 3.74 8.19 -27.94
C TYR A 141 4.45 7.51 -29.12
N MET A 142 4.93 6.28 -28.93
CA MET A 142 5.57 5.51 -30.00
C MET A 142 4.61 5.25 -31.16
N TRP A 143 3.36 4.85 -30.85
CA TRP A 143 2.34 4.63 -31.87
C TRP A 143 2.01 5.92 -32.64
N TYR A 144 1.85 7.03 -31.94
CA TYR A 144 1.56 8.33 -32.55
C TYR A 144 2.72 8.82 -33.43
N THR A 145 3.95 8.73 -32.94
CA THR A 145 5.16 9.10 -33.67
C THR A 145 5.30 8.28 -34.96
N ARG A 146 5.11 6.98 -34.84
CA ARG A 146 5.15 6.09 -36.03
C ARG A 146 4.11 6.51 -37.07
N ARG A 147 2.88 6.76 -36.65
CA ARG A 147 1.81 7.21 -37.54
C ARG A 147 2.10 8.56 -38.19
N LEU A 148 2.72 9.49 -37.49
CA LEU A 148 3.16 10.78 -38.06
C LEU A 148 4.27 10.58 -39.07
N THR A 149 5.27 9.77 -38.77
CA THR A 149 6.38 9.47 -39.66
C THR A 149 5.87 8.86 -40.96
N ASP A 150 4.96 7.89 -40.89
CA ASP A 150 4.36 7.26 -42.09
C ASP A 150 3.62 8.30 -42.97
N ARG A 151 2.91 9.25 -42.34
CA ARG A 151 2.25 10.32 -43.10
C ARG A 151 3.24 11.29 -43.75
N ILE A 152 4.32 11.65 -43.05
CA ILE A 152 5.36 12.53 -43.58
C ILE A 152 6.07 11.88 -44.78
N ILE A 153 6.40 10.57 -44.68
CA ILE A 153 7.01 9.81 -45.73
C ILE A 153 6.08 9.77 -46.96
N LYS A 154 4.78 9.51 -46.74
CA LYS A 154 3.80 9.51 -47.83
C LYS A 154 3.70 10.87 -48.52
N LEU A 155 3.56 11.96 -47.75
CA LEU A 155 3.51 13.33 -48.28
C LEU A 155 4.79 13.69 -49.06
N SER A 156 5.95 13.30 -48.54
CA SER A 156 7.24 13.52 -49.21
C SER A 156 7.31 12.78 -50.56
N LYS A 157 6.78 11.54 -50.63
CA LYS A 157 6.72 10.77 -51.85
C LYS A 157 5.76 11.41 -52.85
N ASP A 158 4.56 11.79 -52.43
CA ASP A 158 3.55 12.45 -53.26
C ASP A 158 4.11 13.79 -53.79
N ALA A 159 4.83 14.57 -52.99
CA ALA A 159 5.49 15.80 -53.43
C ALA A 159 6.63 15.56 -54.43
N ALA A 160 7.40 14.48 -54.29
CA ALA A 160 8.45 14.10 -55.23
C ALA A 160 7.87 13.68 -56.59
N GLU A 161 6.76 12.95 -56.58
CA GLU A 161 6.04 12.55 -57.81
C GLU A 161 5.51 13.77 -58.58
N VAL A 162 4.95 14.75 -57.85
CA VAL A 162 4.50 16.03 -58.44
C VAL A 162 5.66 16.82 -59.00
N SER A 163 6.80 16.88 -58.32
CA SER A 163 8.00 17.61 -58.74
C SER A 163 8.70 16.97 -59.94
N SER A 164 8.58 15.66 -60.14
CA SER A 164 9.17 14.94 -61.27
C SER A 164 8.38 15.06 -62.57
N GLY A 165 7.25 15.79 -62.58
CA GLY A 165 6.48 16.08 -63.78
C GLY A 165 5.49 14.98 -64.21
N GLU A 166 5.26 13.97 -63.40
CA GLU A 166 4.22 12.93 -63.66
C GLU A 166 2.78 13.42 -63.34
N LEU A 167 2.52 14.70 -63.47
CA LEU A 167 1.19 15.31 -63.28
C LEU A 167 0.13 14.80 -64.27
N GLU A 168 0.54 14.30 -65.42
CA GLU A 168 -0.38 13.82 -66.45
C GLU A 168 -1.11 12.52 -66.06
N LYS A 169 -0.53 11.73 -65.15
CA LYS A 169 -1.08 10.43 -64.75
C LYS A 169 -2.21 10.53 -63.73
N VAL A 170 -2.20 11.57 -62.91
CA VAL A 170 -3.20 11.78 -61.83
C VAL A 170 -4.49 12.37 -62.37
N ILE A 171 -4.41 13.17 -63.43
CA ILE A 171 -5.59 13.84 -64.06
C ILE A 171 -6.36 12.87 -64.95
N SER A 172 -5.73 11.81 -65.50
CA SER A 172 -6.39 10.83 -66.38
C SER A 172 -7.16 9.73 -65.61
N SER A 173 -7.07 9.67 -64.30
CA SER A 173 -7.72 8.63 -63.49
C SER A 173 -9.14 9.03 -62.98
N ASP A 174 -9.53 10.27 -63.14
CA ASP A 174 -10.85 10.81 -62.74
C ASP A 174 -11.73 11.26 -63.92
N GLY A 175 -11.55 10.62 -65.10
CA GLY A 175 -12.38 10.82 -66.27
C GLY A 175 -13.33 9.65 -66.53
#